data_3a524f7fa196cc7c5bf88b721bcda4e3
#
_entry.id   3a524f7fa196cc7c5bf88b721bcda4e3
#
_cell.length_a   1.000
_cell.length_b   1.000
_cell.length_c   1.000
_cell.angle_alpha   90.00
_cell.angle_beta   90.00
_cell.angle_gamma   90.00
#
_symmetry.space_group_name_H-M   'P 1'
#
loop_
_entity.id
_entity.type
_entity.pdbx_description
1 polymer ?
#
loop_
_entity_poly.entity_id
_entity_poly.type
_entity_poly.pdbx_seq_one_letter_code
_entity_poly.pdbx_strand_id
1 'polypeptide(L)'
;MTTTYSPQPAPQAAPSPSAEELWQQSLQLLTQRLDAQTMQQWFQPLRCGGFGTGSDAQGTFRIFYLYAPDRTFCQSLTTHYAQPLLAVLREVMGADIEPVLDVEPQPEVEAGLGLTQPTAPQLSPKMQTYSSALSAALRFETFFESACNREALRIAEATAARPGQEGLNFLFIYGPSGVGKTHLCQAIGQRAMELHSSMRVCYVACSKFQMQYMRDSLNGPGRGRFIDFYQQMDILIIDDIQGLIGKEKTQQAFFDIFNHLTLLGKQIIVTSDVPPIDLQGMETRILTRMQSAMMLHIDRPDLELRRKILMSRVAESGVQLGEECMEFIAENMKSNIREIEGAARTLITRARYSDRPVDLATTREVVGSSVNIQRLELTPSRILDCVCRVYAIEAAQLKVSSRKAELALPRQVVMYLVKKHTDSSYKAIAKLLNRKDHTTIMHGVKSIEGRLEIEAELRERVRQIEAELLGQ
;
A
#
# COMPACT_ATOMS: atom_id res chain seq x y z
N MET A 1 -58.46 -27.25 -55.83
CA MET A 1 -58.27 -25.80 -55.40
C MET A 1 -57.58 -25.82 -54.05
N THR A 2 -56.27 -25.72 -54.08
CA THR A 2 -55.43 -25.74 -52.91
C THR A 2 -54.94 -24.30 -52.70
N THR A 3 -55.42 -23.63 -51.65
CA THR A 3 -55.08 -22.29 -51.25
C THR A 3 -53.82 -22.32 -50.40
N THR A 4 -52.72 -21.87 -50.92
CA THR A 4 -51.44 -21.66 -50.22
C THR A 4 -51.51 -20.38 -49.43
N TYR A 5 -51.35 -20.47 -48.09
CA TYR A 5 -51.25 -19.36 -47.16
C TYR A 5 -49.75 -19.00 -47.00
N SER A 6 -49.34 -17.81 -47.39
CA SER A 6 -48.01 -17.27 -47.10
C SER A 6 -48.03 -16.57 -45.72
N PRO A 7 -47.10 -16.83 -44.83
CA PRO A 7 -47.02 -16.09 -43.55
C PRO A 7 -46.46 -14.70 -43.76
N GLN A 8 -47.13 -13.69 -43.21
CA GLN A 8 -46.63 -12.31 -43.10
C GLN A 8 -45.40 -12.26 -42.16
N PRO A 9 -44.37 -11.45 -42.46
CA PRO A 9 -43.25 -11.27 -41.58
C PRO A 9 -43.69 -10.53 -40.32
N ALA A 10 -43.19 -11.00 -39.17
CA ALA A 10 -43.39 -10.38 -37.87
C ALA A 10 -42.80 -8.96 -37.85
N PRO A 11 -43.39 -8.00 -37.10
CA PRO A 11 -42.87 -6.66 -36.99
C PRO A 11 -41.46 -6.68 -36.40
N GLN A 12 -40.51 -6.06 -37.08
CA GLN A 12 -39.14 -5.85 -36.60
C GLN A 12 -39.21 -5.03 -35.30
N ALA A 13 -38.66 -5.60 -34.22
CA ALA A 13 -38.49 -4.89 -32.97
C ALA A 13 -37.61 -3.65 -33.22
N ALA A 14 -38.00 -2.49 -32.69
CA ALA A 14 -37.23 -1.26 -32.76
C ALA A 14 -35.83 -1.51 -32.16
N PRO A 15 -34.76 -0.96 -32.76
CA PRO A 15 -33.41 -1.12 -32.24
C PRO A 15 -33.33 -0.58 -30.81
N SER A 16 -32.78 -1.37 -29.90
CA SER A 16 -32.55 -0.94 -28.52
C SER A 16 -31.62 0.28 -28.52
N PRO A 17 -31.88 1.34 -27.71
CA PRO A 17 -31.06 2.54 -27.69
C PRO A 17 -29.61 2.21 -27.33
N SER A 18 -28.67 2.89 -27.97
CA SER A 18 -27.25 2.70 -27.74
C SER A 18 -26.83 3.21 -26.36
N ALA A 19 -25.70 2.74 -25.84
CA ALA A 19 -25.15 3.18 -24.55
C ALA A 19 -24.93 4.69 -24.52
N GLU A 20 -24.50 5.26 -25.63
CA GLU A 20 -24.28 6.69 -25.79
C GLU A 20 -25.58 7.49 -25.76
N GLU A 21 -26.64 7.02 -26.41
CA GLU A 21 -27.96 7.66 -26.37
C GLU A 21 -28.55 7.69 -24.96
N LEU A 22 -28.42 6.59 -24.23
CA LEU A 22 -28.88 6.51 -22.82
C LEU A 22 -28.03 7.40 -21.89
N TRP A 23 -26.74 7.52 -22.17
CA TRP A 23 -25.88 8.46 -21.44
C TRP A 23 -26.28 9.92 -21.69
N GLN A 24 -26.56 10.30 -22.92
CA GLN A 24 -27.03 11.64 -23.26
C GLN A 24 -28.39 11.97 -22.62
N GLN A 25 -29.31 11.01 -22.55
CA GLN A 25 -30.56 11.15 -21.79
C GLN A 25 -30.29 11.34 -20.28
N SER A 26 -29.33 10.62 -19.72
CA SER A 26 -28.93 10.76 -18.32
C SER A 26 -28.34 12.14 -18.04
N LEU A 27 -27.49 12.67 -18.93
CA LEU A 27 -26.94 14.03 -18.84
C LEU A 27 -28.05 15.11 -18.89
N GLN A 28 -29.06 14.93 -19.74
CA GLN A 28 -30.20 15.85 -19.80
C GLN A 28 -30.98 15.89 -18.48
N LEU A 29 -31.23 14.73 -17.85
CA LEU A 29 -31.90 14.66 -16.55
C LEU A 29 -31.03 15.25 -15.42
N LEU A 30 -29.71 14.99 -15.45
CA LEU A 30 -28.77 15.59 -14.50
C LEU A 30 -28.77 17.12 -14.61
N THR A 31 -28.83 17.68 -15.84
CA THR A 31 -28.89 19.13 -16.07
C THR A 31 -30.16 19.77 -15.49
N GLN A 32 -31.25 19.02 -15.40
CA GLN A 32 -32.47 19.51 -14.75
C GLN A 32 -32.41 19.50 -13.22
N ARG A 33 -31.50 18.72 -12.62
CA ARG A 33 -31.41 18.49 -11.17
C ARG A 33 -30.21 19.16 -10.50
N LEU A 34 -29.20 19.53 -11.29
CA LEU A 34 -27.95 20.10 -10.82
C LEU A 34 -27.72 21.45 -11.49
N ASP A 35 -26.95 22.31 -10.82
CA ASP A 35 -26.57 23.61 -11.37
C ASP A 35 -25.57 23.48 -12.52
N ALA A 36 -25.50 24.50 -13.38
CA ALA A 36 -24.68 24.50 -14.57
C ALA A 36 -23.18 24.36 -14.27
N GLN A 37 -22.70 24.89 -13.16
CA GLN A 37 -21.30 24.81 -12.76
C GLN A 37 -20.93 23.39 -12.34
N THR A 38 -21.78 22.72 -11.57
CA THR A 38 -21.60 21.30 -11.21
C THR A 38 -21.62 20.40 -12.44
N MET A 39 -22.52 20.64 -13.38
CA MET A 39 -22.58 19.89 -14.62
C MET A 39 -21.30 20.03 -15.45
N GLN A 40 -20.80 21.24 -15.64
CA GLN A 40 -19.61 21.51 -16.39
C GLN A 40 -18.35 20.92 -15.74
N GLN A 41 -18.26 20.97 -14.42
CA GLN A 41 -17.09 20.52 -13.67
C GLN A 41 -17.04 19.00 -13.51
N TRP A 42 -18.17 18.32 -13.26
CA TRP A 42 -18.18 16.94 -12.80
C TRP A 42 -18.82 15.94 -13.76
N PHE A 43 -19.72 16.34 -14.65
CA PHE A 43 -20.44 15.41 -15.52
C PHE A 43 -20.08 15.52 -16.99
N GLN A 44 -19.78 16.72 -17.50
CA GLN A 44 -19.31 16.89 -18.87
C GLN A 44 -17.96 16.23 -19.20
N PRO A 45 -16.99 16.14 -18.26
CA PRO A 45 -15.74 15.45 -18.54
C PRO A 45 -15.85 13.92 -18.61
N LEU A 46 -17.00 13.35 -18.19
CA LEU A 46 -17.22 11.90 -18.22
C LEU A 46 -17.50 11.43 -19.64
N ARG A 47 -16.90 10.28 -20.00
CA ARG A 47 -17.14 9.62 -21.29
C ARG A 47 -17.85 8.29 -21.09
N CYS A 48 -18.76 7.96 -22.02
CA CYS A 48 -19.44 6.69 -22.04
C CYS A 48 -18.49 5.58 -22.50
N GLY A 49 -18.32 4.55 -21.66
CA GLY A 49 -17.53 3.35 -21.95
C GLY A 49 -18.34 2.17 -22.45
N GLY A 50 -19.69 2.33 -22.52
CA GLY A 50 -20.58 1.28 -23.00
C GLY A 50 -21.13 0.37 -21.90
N PHE A 51 -21.78 -0.74 -22.33
CA PHE A 51 -22.36 -1.74 -21.44
C PHE A 51 -21.48 -2.98 -21.32
N GLY A 52 -21.45 -3.52 -20.11
CA GLY A 52 -20.99 -4.87 -19.82
C GLY A 52 -22.07 -5.70 -19.13
N THR A 53 -21.81 -6.96 -18.95
CA THR A 53 -22.70 -7.88 -18.20
C THR A 53 -21.95 -8.42 -16.99
N GLY A 54 -22.55 -8.29 -15.80
CA GLY A 54 -22.11 -8.95 -14.59
C GLY A 54 -23.13 -10.04 -14.21
N SER A 55 -22.70 -11.06 -13.49
CA SER A 55 -23.60 -12.06 -12.92
C SER A 55 -23.26 -12.28 -11.44
N ASP A 56 -24.29 -12.36 -10.59
CA ASP A 56 -24.16 -12.72 -9.19
C ASP A 56 -25.10 -13.88 -8.82
N ALA A 57 -25.17 -14.23 -7.53
CA ALA A 57 -26.05 -15.30 -7.04
C ALA A 57 -27.55 -15.02 -7.23
N GLN A 58 -27.92 -13.77 -7.55
CA GLN A 58 -29.31 -13.34 -7.78
C GLN A 58 -29.66 -13.23 -9.28
N GLY A 59 -28.68 -13.34 -10.17
CA GLY A 59 -28.89 -13.29 -11.61
C GLY A 59 -27.83 -12.49 -12.37
N THR A 60 -28.15 -12.19 -13.64
CA THR A 60 -27.30 -11.39 -14.51
C THR A 60 -27.74 -9.92 -14.41
N PHE A 61 -26.81 -9.01 -14.19
CA PHE A 61 -27.05 -7.56 -14.17
C PHE A 61 -26.20 -6.85 -15.24
N ARG A 62 -26.62 -5.65 -15.64
CA ARG A 62 -25.91 -4.84 -16.63
C ARG A 62 -24.96 -3.89 -15.94
N ILE A 63 -23.73 -3.79 -16.45
CA ILE A 63 -22.72 -2.82 -16.00
C ILE A 63 -22.69 -1.68 -17.02
N PHE A 64 -22.67 -0.45 -16.53
CA PHE A 64 -22.48 0.74 -17.37
C PHE A 64 -21.17 1.42 -17.02
N TYR A 65 -20.25 1.46 -17.99
CA TYR A 65 -18.93 2.04 -17.79
C TYR A 65 -18.94 3.54 -18.11
N LEU A 66 -18.37 4.32 -17.20
CA LEU A 66 -18.08 5.73 -17.36
C LEU A 66 -16.59 5.98 -17.15
N TYR A 67 -15.96 6.71 -18.04
CA TYR A 67 -14.56 7.07 -17.93
C TYR A 67 -14.39 8.50 -17.47
N ALA A 68 -13.56 8.69 -16.47
CA ALA A 68 -13.18 9.99 -15.91
C ALA A 68 -11.78 10.39 -16.38
N PRO A 69 -11.43 11.68 -16.33
CA PRO A 69 -10.10 12.16 -16.76
C PRO A 69 -8.95 11.59 -15.92
N ASP A 70 -9.15 11.43 -14.61
CA ASP A 70 -8.13 10.92 -13.70
C ASP A 70 -8.74 10.29 -12.43
N ARG A 71 -7.88 9.61 -11.62
CA ARG A 71 -8.29 8.93 -10.38
C ARG A 71 -8.77 9.88 -9.29
N THR A 72 -8.24 11.09 -9.21
CA THR A 72 -8.64 12.09 -8.21
C THR A 72 -10.05 12.57 -8.51
N PHE A 73 -10.35 12.74 -9.79
CA PHE A 73 -11.69 13.06 -10.28
C PHE A 73 -12.70 11.96 -9.94
N CYS A 74 -12.35 10.68 -10.18
CA CYS A 74 -13.17 9.53 -9.79
C CYS A 74 -13.52 9.55 -8.30
N GLN A 75 -12.53 9.77 -7.43
CA GLN A 75 -12.72 9.80 -5.98
C GLN A 75 -13.64 10.95 -5.54
N SER A 76 -13.41 12.14 -6.07
CA SER A 76 -14.20 13.32 -5.75
C SER A 76 -15.65 13.20 -6.24
N LEU A 77 -15.85 12.72 -7.46
CA LEU A 77 -17.19 12.48 -8.01
C LEU A 77 -17.95 11.43 -7.18
N THR A 78 -17.28 10.33 -6.85
CA THR A 78 -17.88 9.26 -6.04
C THR A 78 -18.24 9.73 -4.64
N THR A 79 -17.41 10.61 -4.04
CA THR A 79 -17.67 11.12 -2.69
C THR A 79 -18.88 12.06 -2.64
N HIS A 80 -19.02 12.93 -3.64
CA HIS A 80 -19.99 14.02 -3.58
C HIS A 80 -21.25 13.81 -4.43
N TYR A 81 -21.13 13.05 -5.54
CA TYR A 81 -22.19 12.95 -6.56
C TYR A 81 -22.60 11.52 -6.91
N ALA A 82 -22.13 10.49 -6.18
CA ALA A 82 -22.49 9.10 -6.45
C ALA A 82 -24.01 8.87 -6.41
N GLN A 83 -24.71 9.43 -5.42
CA GLN A 83 -26.15 9.24 -5.25
C GLN A 83 -26.98 9.88 -6.37
N PRO A 84 -26.77 11.16 -6.74
CA PRO A 84 -27.45 11.78 -7.87
C PRO A 84 -27.21 11.04 -9.20
N LEU A 85 -25.96 10.64 -9.46
CA LEU A 85 -25.60 9.89 -10.66
C LEU A 85 -26.31 8.55 -10.71
N LEU A 86 -26.25 7.77 -9.63
CA LEU A 86 -26.87 6.44 -9.55
C LEU A 86 -28.40 6.51 -9.72
N ALA A 87 -29.04 7.52 -9.11
CA ALA A 87 -30.48 7.71 -9.22
C ALA A 87 -30.92 7.95 -10.66
N VAL A 88 -30.20 8.82 -11.38
CA VAL A 88 -30.54 9.13 -12.78
C VAL A 88 -30.22 7.94 -13.71
N LEU A 89 -29.11 7.24 -13.52
CA LEU A 89 -28.77 6.06 -14.33
C LEU A 89 -29.81 4.93 -14.16
N ARG A 90 -30.30 4.71 -12.94
CA ARG A 90 -31.37 3.74 -12.68
C ARG A 90 -32.72 4.14 -13.30
N GLU A 91 -33.00 5.42 -13.33
CA GLU A 91 -34.24 5.95 -13.94
C GLU A 91 -34.24 5.79 -15.47
N VAL A 92 -33.09 5.99 -16.13
CA VAL A 92 -32.94 5.92 -17.59
C VAL A 92 -32.70 4.49 -18.08
N MET A 93 -31.92 3.71 -17.35
CA MET A 93 -31.38 2.43 -17.83
C MET A 93 -31.98 1.22 -17.11
N GLY A 94 -32.77 1.42 -16.04
CA GLY A 94 -33.41 0.39 -15.24
C GLY A 94 -32.72 0.13 -13.91
N ALA A 95 -33.43 -0.56 -12.99
CA ALA A 95 -32.96 -0.83 -11.63
C ALA A 95 -31.75 -1.75 -11.56
N ASP A 96 -31.56 -2.61 -12.57
CA ASP A 96 -30.53 -3.66 -12.62
C ASP A 96 -29.19 -3.16 -13.20
N ILE A 97 -29.00 -1.83 -13.31
CA ILE A 97 -27.78 -1.24 -13.83
C ILE A 97 -26.81 -0.92 -12.70
N GLU A 98 -25.56 -1.30 -12.85
CA GLU A 98 -24.45 -0.96 -11.95
C GLU A 98 -23.44 -0.07 -12.67
N PRO A 99 -23.33 1.22 -12.32
CA PRO A 99 -22.33 2.08 -12.93
C PRO A 99 -20.94 1.81 -12.37
N VAL A 100 -19.96 1.71 -13.27
CA VAL A 100 -18.54 1.61 -12.94
C VAL A 100 -17.84 2.85 -13.47
N LEU A 101 -17.24 3.61 -12.56
CA LEU A 101 -16.46 4.79 -12.88
C LEU A 101 -14.97 4.43 -12.85
N ASP A 102 -14.27 4.58 -13.98
CA ASP A 102 -12.84 4.30 -14.12
C ASP A 102 -12.15 5.38 -14.95
N VAL A 103 -10.83 5.33 -15.04
CA VAL A 103 -10.04 6.22 -15.89
C VAL A 103 -9.92 5.59 -17.28
N GLU A 104 -10.08 6.40 -18.33
CA GLU A 104 -9.96 5.94 -19.72
C GLU A 104 -8.60 5.26 -19.93
N PRO A 105 -8.56 4.00 -20.39
CA PRO A 105 -7.30 3.36 -20.72
C PRO A 105 -6.62 4.13 -21.85
N GLN A 106 -5.46 4.74 -21.57
CA GLN A 106 -4.70 5.40 -22.62
C GLN A 106 -4.26 4.35 -23.64
N PRO A 107 -4.39 4.61 -24.95
CA PRO A 107 -3.84 3.72 -25.96
C PRO A 107 -2.31 3.70 -25.75
N GLU A 108 -1.77 2.54 -25.39
CA GLU A 108 -0.34 2.31 -25.41
C GLU A 108 0.15 2.58 -26.84
N VAL A 109 1.03 3.56 -26.99
CA VAL A 109 1.72 3.81 -28.26
C VAL A 109 2.60 2.58 -28.51
N GLU A 110 2.15 1.70 -29.38
CA GLU A 110 2.93 0.58 -29.88
C GLU A 110 4.18 1.12 -30.58
N ALA A 111 5.29 1.19 -29.82
CA ALA A 111 6.61 1.23 -30.40
C ALA A 111 6.93 -0.19 -30.87
N GLY A 112 6.81 -0.41 -32.19
CA GLY A 112 7.05 -1.69 -32.84
C GLY A 112 8.43 -2.25 -32.55
N LEU A 113 8.45 -3.35 -31.79
CA LEU A 113 9.47 -4.38 -31.81
C LEU A 113 8.75 -5.68 -31.47
N GLY A 114 8.55 -6.51 -32.51
CA GLY A 114 7.85 -7.79 -32.39
C GLY A 114 8.54 -8.77 -31.46
N LEU A 115 8.05 -8.80 -30.22
CA LEU A 115 8.19 -9.90 -29.30
C LEU A 115 6.80 -10.18 -28.73
N THR A 116 6.21 -11.28 -29.17
CA THR A 116 4.97 -11.83 -28.62
C THR A 116 5.18 -12.11 -27.13
N GLN A 117 4.74 -11.15 -26.28
CA GLN A 117 4.61 -11.42 -24.85
C GLN A 117 3.43 -12.39 -24.64
N PRO A 118 3.57 -13.41 -23.78
CA PRO A 118 2.42 -14.23 -23.40
C PRO A 118 1.41 -13.34 -22.70
N THR A 119 0.21 -13.21 -23.28
CA THR A 119 -0.94 -12.50 -22.71
C THR A 119 -1.22 -13.08 -21.32
N ALA A 120 -1.01 -12.27 -20.28
CA ALA A 120 -1.43 -12.63 -18.93
C ALA A 120 -2.94 -12.95 -18.94
N PRO A 121 -3.40 -13.98 -18.23
CA PRO A 121 -4.80 -14.35 -18.19
C PRO A 121 -5.62 -13.15 -17.69
N GLN A 122 -6.54 -12.67 -18.51
CA GLN A 122 -7.41 -11.55 -18.16
C GLN A 122 -8.29 -11.97 -16.98
N LEU A 123 -8.10 -11.29 -15.84
CA LEU A 123 -8.90 -11.49 -14.64
C LEU A 123 -10.38 -11.22 -14.96
N SER A 124 -11.28 -12.05 -14.44
CA SER A 124 -12.72 -11.80 -14.56
C SER A 124 -13.08 -10.43 -13.94
N PRO A 125 -14.16 -9.76 -14.37
CA PRO A 125 -14.55 -8.45 -13.82
C PRO A 125 -14.63 -8.40 -12.29
N LYS A 126 -15.09 -9.48 -11.64
CA LYS A 126 -15.07 -9.61 -10.17
C LYS A 126 -13.66 -9.65 -9.61
N MET A 127 -12.75 -10.38 -10.26
CA MET A 127 -11.33 -10.41 -9.84
C MET A 127 -10.68 -9.04 -9.97
N GLN A 128 -10.98 -8.28 -11.01
CA GLN A 128 -10.45 -6.92 -11.18
C GLN A 128 -10.92 -5.96 -10.07
N THR A 129 -12.16 -6.13 -9.60
CA THR A 129 -12.72 -5.30 -8.53
C THR A 129 -12.05 -5.55 -7.18
N TYR A 130 -11.83 -6.81 -6.80
CA TYR A 130 -11.33 -7.18 -5.47
C TYR A 130 -9.83 -7.46 -5.44
N SER A 131 -9.25 -8.02 -6.49
CA SER A 131 -7.81 -8.23 -6.60
C SER A 131 -7.10 -7.00 -7.17
N SER A 132 -5.83 -6.82 -6.84
CA SER A 132 -4.93 -5.96 -7.60
C SER A 132 -4.17 -6.82 -8.60
N ALA A 133 -3.85 -6.27 -9.77
CA ALA A 133 -2.99 -6.97 -10.71
C ALA A 133 -1.62 -7.23 -10.09
N LEU A 134 -1.08 -8.43 -10.30
CA LEU A 134 0.29 -8.73 -9.96
C LEU A 134 1.21 -8.00 -10.95
N SER A 135 2.24 -7.36 -10.46
CA SER A 135 3.20 -6.63 -11.29
C SER A 135 4.12 -7.58 -12.05
N ALA A 136 4.12 -7.54 -13.37
CA ALA A 136 4.99 -8.37 -14.19
C ALA A 136 6.50 -8.21 -13.87
N ALA A 137 6.89 -7.12 -13.23
CA ALA A 137 8.27 -6.85 -12.81
C ALA A 137 8.65 -7.55 -11.49
N LEU A 138 7.68 -8.01 -10.68
CA LEU A 138 7.94 -8.58 -9.35
C LEU A 138 7.90 -10.11 -9.41
N ARG A 139 8.94 -10.69 -9.98
CA ARG A 139 9.10 -12.14 -10.18
C ARG A 139 10.27 -12.69 -9.38
N PHE A 140 10.38 -14.02 -9.25
CA PHE A 140 11.55 -14.65 -8.63
C PHE A 140 12.84 -14.34 -9.40
N GLU A 141 12.79 -14.27 -10.73
CA GLU A 141 13.93 -13.96 -11.58
C GLU A 141 14.51 -12.57 -11.33
N THR A 142 13.69 -11.62 -10.86
CA THR A 142 14.10 -10.26 -10.52
C THR A 142 14.29 -10.06 -9.01
N PHE A 143 14.14 -11.11 -8.21
CA PHE A 143 14.40 -11.10 -6.77
C PHE A 143 15.81 -11.65 -6.50
N PHE A 144 16.75 -10.76 -6.21
CA PHE A 144 18.14 -11.15 -6.00
C PHE A 144 18.34 -11.87 -4.67
N GLU A 145 18.94 -13.07 -4.73
CA GLU A 145 19.31 -13.85 -3.54
C GLU A 145 20.57 -13.30 -2.88
N SER A 146 20.55 -13.24 -1.55
CA SER A 146 21.69 -13.00 -0.68
C SER A 146 21.49 -13.70 0.67
N ALA A 147 22.49 -13.64 1.55
CA ALA A 147 22.40 -14.25 2.87
C ALA A 147 21.18 -13.75 3.70
N CYS A 148 20.80 -12.48 3.53
CA CYS A 148 19.70 -11.83 4.27
C CYS A 148 18.30 -12.30 3.88
N ASN A 149 18.09 -12.98 2.74
CA ASN A 149 16.77 -13.37 2.23
C ASN A 149 16.70 -14.80 1.68
N ARG A 150 17.80 -15.56 1.71
CA ARG A 150 17.93 -16.90 1.09
C ARG A 150 16.89 -17.88 1.58
N GLU A 151 16.67 -17.95 2.89
CA GLU A 151 15.70 -18.88 3.47
C GLU A 151 14.29 -18.53 3.04
N ALA A 152 13.93 -17.23 3.13
CA ALA A 152 12.62 -16.73 2.72
C ALA A 152 12.37 -17.01 1.22
N LEU A 153 13.37 -16.82 0.36
CA LEU A 153 13.27 -17.09 -1.07
C LEU A 153 12.99 -18.58 -1.34
N ARG A 154 13.74 -19.49 -0.73
CA ARG A 154 13.58 -20.94 -0.95
C ARG A 154 12.21 -21.44 -0.49
N ILE A 155 11.72 -20.97 0.65
CA ILE A 155 10.39 -21.34 1.14
C ILE A 155 9.30 -20.74 0.24
N ALA A 156 9.49 -19.51 -0.25
CA ALA A 156 8.58 -18.88 -1.19
C ALA A 156 8.47 -19.64 -2.51
N GLU A 157 9.60 -20.11 -3.07
CA GLU A 157 9.63 -20.95 -4.28
C GLU A 157 8.92 -22.30 -4.06
N ALA A 158 9.17 -22.94 -2.91
CA ALA A 158 8.50 -24.19 -2.54
C ALA A 158 6.98 -23.99 -2.40
N THR A 159 6.55 -22.88 -1.81
CA THR A 159 5.13 -22.53 -1.67
C THR A 159 4.47 -22.27 -3.03
N ALA A 160 5.14 -21.58 -3.94
CA ALA A 160 4.63 -21.34 -5.29
C ALA A 160 4.48 -22.63 -6.09
N ALA A 161 5.41 -23.59 -5.89
CA ALA A 161 5.37 -24.87 -6.55
C ALA A 161 4.25 -25.78 -6.03
N ARG A 162 3.91 -25.71 -4.75
CA ARG A 162 2.88 -26.53 -4.09
C ARG A 162 2.03 -25.70 -3.12
N PRO A 163 1.14 -24.83 -3.62
CA PRO A 163 0.27 -24.03 -2.78
C PRO A 163 -0.65 -24.91 -1.91
N GLY A 164 -0.85 -24.53 -0.65
CA GLY A 164 -1.70 -25.25 0.29
C GLY A 164 -1.03 -26.47 0.95
N GLN A 165 0.27 -26.71 0.70
CA GLN A 165 1.00 -27.79 1.36
C GLN A 165 0.94 -27.61 2.90
N GLU A 166 0.67 -28.70 3.63
CA GLU A 166 0.64 -28.71 5.08
C GLU A 166 1.96 -28.16 5.68
N GLY A 167 1.85 -27.28 6.64
CA GLY A 167 2.97 -26.55 7.25
C GLY A 167 3.44 -25.31 6.45
N LEU A 168 3.07 -25.17 5.17
CA LEU A 168 3.36 -24.02 4.33
C LEU A 168 2.10 -23.28 3.84
N ASN A 169 0.92 -23.78 4.18
CA ASN A 169 -0.37 -23.21 3.75
C ASN A 169 -0.67 -21.83 4.35
N PHE A 170 0.06 -21.42 5.38
CA PHE A 170 0.02 -20.05 5.89
C PHE A 170 1.43 -19.49 6.07
N LEU A 171 1.79 -18.50 5.22
CA LEU A 171 3.04 -17.77 5.32
C LEU A 171 2.83 -16.39 5.91
N PHE A 172 3.70 -16.02 6.85
CA PHE A 172 3.79 -14.67 7.39
C PHE A 172 5.18 -14.09 7.09
N ILE A 173 5.25 -13.23 6.07
CA ILE A 173 6.50 -12.60 5.61
C ILE A 173 6.66 -11.26 6.33
N TYR A 174 7.73 -11.12 7.10
CA TYR A 174 7.95 -9.89 7.85
C TYR A 174 9.39 -9.38 7.78
N GLY A 175 9.56 -8.11 8.08
CA GLY A 175 10.86 -7.43 8.06
C GLY A 175 10.69 -5.94 7.81
N PRO A 176 11.73 -5.13 7.95
CA PRO A 176 11.66 -3.68 7.81
C PRO A 176 11.01 -3.23 6.50
N SER A 177 10.51 -1.99 6.46
CA SER A 177 9.94 -1.44 5.22
C SER A 177 10.99 -1.38 4.11
N GLY A 178 10.57 -1.74 2.88
CA GLY A 178 11.42 -1.64 1.68
C GLY A 178 12.48 -2.74 1.53
N VAL A 179 12.38 -3.89 2.22
CA VAL A 179 13.31 -5.03 2.07
C VAL A 179 12.92 -6.04 1.00
N GLY A 180 11.74 -5.89 0.36
CA GLY A 180 11.29 -6.77 -0.73
C GLY A 180 10.13 -7.70 -0.38
N LYS A 181 9.40 -7.51 0.74
CA LYS A 181 8.22 -8.32 1.14
C LYS A 181 7.15 -8.39 0.05
N THR A 182 6.73 -7.22 -0.45
CA THR A 182 5.77 -7.10 -1.56
C THR A 182 6.27 -7.79 -2.82
N HIS A 183 7.56 -7.71 -3.12
CA HIS A 183 8.16 -8.40 -4.26
C HIS A 183 8.02 -9.91 -4.08
N LEU A 184 8.44 -10.44 -2.94
CA LEU A 184 8.44 -11.88 -2.69
C LEU A 184 7.01 -12.45 -2.73
N CYS A 185 6.03 -11.81 -2.08
CA CYS A 185 4.66 -12.30 -2.07
C CYS A 185 4.00 -12.26 -3.46
N GLN A 186 4.29 -11.23 -4.28
CA GLN A 186 3.81 -11.17 -5.66
C GLN A 186 4.50 -12.20 -6.56
N ALA A 187 5.80 -12.45 -6.37
CA ALA A 187 6.53 -13.49 -7.09
C ALA A 187 5.93 -14.88 -6.83
N ILE A 188 5.55 -15.19 -5.58
CA ILE A 188 4.82 -16.42 -5.25
C ILE A 188 3.51 -16.50 -6.07
N GLY A 189 2.71 -15.43 -6.05
CA GLY A 189 1.43 -15.39 -6.76
C GLY A 189 1.60 -15.59 -8.26
N GLN A 190 2.55 -14.92 -8.89
CA GLN A 190 2.82 -15.06 -10.33
C GLN A 190 3.28 -16.46 -10.69
N ARG A 191 4.28 -17.00 -9.97
CA ARG A 191 4.78 -18.35 -10.23
C ARG A 191 3.71 -19.42 -10.01
N ALA A 192 2.86 -19.25 -8.99
CA ALA A 192 1.74 -20.17 -8.76
C ALA A 192 0.72 -20.13 -9.92
N MET A 193 0.40 -18.95 -10.47
CA MET A 193 -0.47 -18.83 -11.65
C MET A 193 0.13 -19.47 -12.91
N GLU A 194 1.46 -19.37 -13.09
CA GLU A 194 2.18 -20.00 -14.19
C GLU A 194 2.15 -21.54 -14.11
N LEU A 195 2.35 -22.08 -12.90
CA LEU A 195 2.39 -23.52 -12.67
C LEU A 195 0.99 -24.15 -12.55
N HIS A 196 0.02 -23.40 -12.09
CA HIS A 196 -1.33 -23.87 -11.74
C HIS A 196 -2.40 -22.93 -12.33
N SER A 197 -2.59 -22.98 -13.64
CA SER A 197 -3.47 -22.06 -14.39
C SER A 197 -4.95 -22.06 -13.95
N SER A 198 -5.41 -23.10 -13.26
CA SER A 198 -6.79 -23.21 -12.72
C SER A 198 -6.95 -22.55 -11.36
N MET A 199 -5.88 -22.19 -10.66
CA MET A 199 -5.96 -21.60 -9.32
C MET A 199 -6.37 -20.12 -9.38
N ARG A 200 -7.26 -19.75 -8.47
CA ARG A 200 -7.70 -18.36 -8.26
C ARG A 200 -6.77 -17.69 -7.28
N VAL A 201 -5.88 -16.86 -7.79
CA VAL A 201 -4.92 -16.08 -7.00
C VAL A 201 -5.45 -14.66 -6.81
N CYS A 202 -5.57 -14.21 -5.57
CA CYS A 202 -5.96 -12.85 -5.22
C CYS A 202 -4.82 -12.16 -4.47
N TYR A 203 -4.33 -11.05 -5.02
CA TYR A 203 -3.42 -10.13 -4.33
C TYR A 203 -4.16 -8.86 -3.98
N VAL A 204 -4.07 -8.42 -2.74
CA VAL A 204 -4.70 -7.20 -2.26
C VAL A 204 -3.82 -6.51 -1.21
N ALA A 205 -3.58 -5.20 -1.39
CA ALA A 205 -3.01 -4.38 -0.33
C ALA A 205 -4.05 -4.18 0.78
N CYS A 206 -3.63 -4.18 2.04
CA CYS A 206 -4.53 -4.06 3.18
C CYS A 206 -5.42 -2.80 3.13
N SER A 207 -4.92 -1.68 2.62
CA SER A 207 -5.69 -0.46 2.41
C SER A 207 -6.86 -0.66 1.43
N LYS A 208 -6.62 -1.36 0.32
CA LYS A 208 -7.67 -1.71 -0.66
C LYS A 208 -8.68 -2.70 -0.05
N PHE A 209 -8.22 -3.69 0.69
CA PHE A 209 -9.08 -4.64 1.42
C PHE A 209 -10.04 -3.91 2.37
N GLN A 210 -9.55 -2.92 3.14
CA GLN A 210 -10.36 -2.08 4.01
C GLN A 210 -11.40 -1.25 3.25
N MET A 211 -10.98 -0.58 2.17
CA MET A 211 -11.89 0.23 1.36
C MET A 211 -13.03 -0.60 0.78
N GLN A 212 -12.72 -1.80 0.31
CA GLN A 212 -13.72 -2.74 -0.23
C GLN A 212 -14.70 -3.20 0.85
N TYR A 213 -14.19 -3.58 2.02
CA TYR A 213 -15.03 -3.95 3.16
C TYR A 213 -15.97 -2.81 3.57
N MET A 214 -15.45 -1.56 3.64
CA MET A 214 -16.27 -0.40 3.98
C MET A 214 -17.35 -0.14 2.92
N ARG A 215 -16.98 -0.15 1.64
CA ARG A 215 -17.92 0.03 0.52
C ARG A 215 -19.05 -1.00 0.57
N ASP A 216 -18.70 -2.26 0.72
CA ASP A 216 -19.66 -3.35 0.68
C ASP A 216 -20.52 -3.42 1.96
N SER A 217 -19.98 -2.97 3.10
CA SER A 217 -20.77 -2.85 4.36
C SER A 217 -21.79 -1.72 4.33
N LEU A 218 -21.54 -0.66 3.56
CA LEU A 218 -22.48 0.46 3.39
C LEU A 218 -23.62 0.13 2.42
N ASN A 219 -23.44 -0.83 1.52
CA ASN A 219 -24.40 -1.17 0.46
C ASN A 219 -25.36 -2.33 0.85
N GLY A 220 -25.75 -2.46 2.12
CA GLY A 220 -26.72 -3.46 2.58
C GLY A 220 -26.14 -4.89 2.62
N PRO A 221 -26.65 -5.87 1.80
CA PRO A 221 -26.16 -7.25 1.82
C PRO A 221 -24.72 -7.44 1.31
N GLY A 222 -24.00 -6.36 1.03
CA GLY A 222 -22.66 -6.39 0.45
C GLY A 222 -21.57 -7.03 1.30
N ARG A 223 -21.73 -7.08 2.65
CA ARG A 223 -20.77 -7.76 3.54
C ARG A 223 -20.66 -9.26 3.20
N GLY A 224 -21.75 -9.92 2.88
CA GLY A 224 -21.73 -11.30 2.45
C GLY A 224 -20.93 -11.48 1.15
N ARG A 225 -21.16 -10.63 0.14
CA ARG A 225 -20.43 -10.69 -1.15
C ARG A 225 -18.94 -10.51 -0.99
N PHE A 226 -18.50 -9.60 -0.10
CA PHE A 226 -17.09 -9.37 0.21
C PHE A 226 -16.44 -10.64 0.77
N ILE A 227 -17.03 -11.24 1.80
CA ILE A 227 -16.51 -12.44 2.44
C ILE A 227 -16.52 -13.61 1.45
N ASP A 228 -17.65 -13.84 0.74
CA ASP A 228 -17.81 -14.92 -0.22
C ASP A 228 -16.79 -14.85 -1.36
N PHE A 229 -16.46 -13.64 -1.82
CA PHE A 229 -15.42 -13.46 -2.83
C PHE A 229 -14.06 -13.97 -2.36
N TYR A 230 -13.60 -13.51 -1.19
CA TYR A 230 -12.29 -13.89 -0.68
C TYR A 230 -12.22 -15.37 -0.26
N GLN A 231 -13.30 -15.93 0.22
CA GLN A 231 -13.41 -17.36 0.58
C GLN A 231 -13.33 -18.31 -0.62
N GLN A 232 -13.55 -17.83 -1.84
CA GLN A 232 -13.42 -18.62 -3.06
C GLN A 232 -11.98 -18.71 -3.58
N MET A 233 -11.03 -18.01 -3.00
CA MET A 233 -9.66 -17.98 -3.49
C MET A 233 -8.90 -19.26 -3.14
N ASP A 234 -8.03 -19.69 -4.05
CA ASP A 234 -7.11 -20.80 -3.81
C ASP A 234 -5.81 -20.29 -3.17
N ILE A 235 -5.40 -19.04 -3.53
CA ILE A 235 -4.28 -18.34 -2.93
C ILE A 235 -4.73 -16.92 -2.61
N LEU A 236 -4.67 -16.55 -1.32
CA LEU A 236 -4.95 -15.19 -0.84
C LEU A 236 -3.68 -14.52 -0.35
N ILE A 237 -3.30 -13.40 -0.95
CA ILE A 237 -2.14 -12.59 -0.57
C ILE A 237 -2.64 -11.25 -0.05
N ILE A 238 -2.36 -10.95 1.22
CA ILE A 238 -2.66 -9.66 1.85
C ILE A 238 -1.36 -8.95 2.23
N ASP A 239 -1.11 -7.83 1.59
CA ASP A 239 0.10 -7.05 1.77
C ASP A 239 -0.11 -5.95 2.82
N ASP A 240 0.86 -5.77 3.73
CA ASP A 240 0.88 -4.77 4.80
C ASP A 240 -0.26 -4.90 5.82
N ILE A 241 -0.43 -6.08 6.40
CA ILE A 241 -1.53 -6.42 7.33
C ILE A 241 -1.62 -5.51 8.56
N GLN A 242 -0.53 -4.83 8.95
CA GLN A 242 -0.54 -3.83 10.02
C GLN A 242 -1.56 -2.70 9.77
N GLY A 243 -1.99 -2.50 8.53
CA GLY A 243 -3.09 -1.59 8.20
C GLY A 243 -4.43 -1.93 8.88
N LEU A 244 -4.65 -3.19 9.32
CA LEU A 244 -5.87 -3.59 10.05
C LEU A 244 -5.86 -3.15 11.52
N ILE A 245 -4.76 -2.66 12.07
CA ILE A 245 -4.67 -2.23 13.47
C ILE A 245 -5.74 -1.18 13.78
N GLY A 246 -6.52 -1.42 14.85
CA GLY A 246 -7.62 -0.55 15.26
C GLY A 246 -8.87 -0.58 14.37
N LYS A 247 -8.99 -1.52 13.42
CA LYS A 247 -10.13 -1.68 12.50
C LYS A 247 -10.94 -2.95 12.83
N GLU A 248 -11.54 -3.01 14.02
CA GLU A 248 -12.19 -4.21 14.59
C GLU A 248 -13.12 -4.93 13.60
N LYS A 249 -14.02 -4.19 12.91
CA LYS A 249 -14.98 -4.81 11.97
C LYS A 249 -14.29 -5.45 10.76
N THR A 250 -13.22 -4.84 10.27
CA THR A 250 -12.44 -5.39 9.14
C THR A 250 -11.57 -6.55 9.60
N GLN A 251 -11.05 -6.49 10.83
CA GLN A 251 -10.35 -7.62 11.46
C GLN A 251 -11.27 -8.83 11.60
N GLN A 252 -12.53 -8.62 11.99
CA GLN A 252 -13.52 -9.70 12.05
C GLN A 252 -13.76 -10.35 10.67
N ALA A 253 -13.93 -9.54 9.62
CA ALA A 253 -14.11 -10.06 8.27
C ALA A 253 -12.88 -10.83 7.78
N PHE A 254 -11.67 -10.31 8.05
CA PHE A 254 -10.42 -11.03 7.77
C PHE A 254 -10.36 -12.38 8.50
N PHE A 255 -10.74 -12.42 9.76
CA PHE A 255 -10.74 -13.65 10.57
C PHE A 255 -11.70 -14.70 10.03
N ASP A 256 -12.90 -14.29 9.58
CA ASP A 256 -13.91 -15.17 8.98
C ASP A 256 -13.39 -15.79 7.66
N ILE A 257 -12.74 -14.97 6.81
CA ILE A 257 -12.10 -15.41 5.56
C ILE A 257 -10.94 -16.35 5.86
N PHE A 258 -10.05 -15.97 6.78
CA PHE A 258 -8.87 -16.73 7.18
C PHE A 258 -9.23 -18.13 7.65
N ASN A 259 -10.21 -18.25 8.58
CA ASN A 259 -10.64 -19.54 9.09
C ASN A 259 -11.22 -20.44 8.00
N HIS A 260 -12.02 -19.88 7.11
CA HIS A 260 -12.60 -20.64 5.98
C HIS A 260 -11.50 -21.19 5.05
N LEU A 261 -10.56 -20.35 4.64
CA LEU A 261 -9.48 -20.77 3.75
C LEU A 261 -8.54 -21.79 4.42
N THR A 262 -8.23 -21.58 5.70
CA THR A 262 -7.40 -22.53 6.47
C THR A 262 -8.08 -23.89 6.59
N LEU A 263 -9.39 -23.93 6.87
CA LEU A 263 -10.16 -25.19 6.95
C LEU A 263 -10.13 -25.98 5.64
N LEU A 264 -10.11 -25.28 4.51
CA LEU A 264 -10.06 -25.86 3.17
C LEU A 264 -8.62 -26.16 2.69
N GLY A 265 -7.60 -25.95 3.52
CA GLY A 265 -6.19 -26.14 3.15
C GLY A 265 -5.71 -25.18 2.04
N LYS A 266 -6.34 -24.00 1.89
CA LYS A 266 -5.96 -23.00 0.90
C LYS A 266 -4.70 -22.24 1.34
N GLN A 267 -3.99 -21.65 0.36
CA GLN A 267 -2.80 -20.89 0.63
C GLN A 267 -3.14 -19.46 1.09
N ILE A 268 -2.59 -19.06 2.23
CA ILE A 268 -2.67 -17.69 2.72
C ILE A 268 -1.24 -17.14 2.84
N ILE A 269 -1.03 -15.92 2.37
CA ILE A 269 0.24 -15.19 2.46
C ILE A 269 -0.07 -13.81 3.00
N VAL A 270 0.61 -13.44 4.08
CA VAL A 270 0.45 -12.14 4.72
C VAL A 270 1.82 -11.49 4.86
N THR A 271 1.91 -10.19 4.57
CA THR A 271 3.13 -9.44 4.83
C THR A 271 2.94 -8.43 5.95
N SER A 272 4.02 -8.10 6.66
CA SER A 272 4.04 -7.10 7.74
C SER A 272 5.41 -6.45 7.89
N ASP A 273 5.44 -5.21 8.38
CA ASP A 273 6.70 -4.53 8.74
C ASP A 273 7.29 -5.04 10.06
N VAL A 274 6.48 -5.70 10.89
CA VAL A 274 6.85 -6.21 12.22
C VAL A 274 6.34 -7.63 12.44
N PRO A 275 6.95 -8.43 13.33
CA PRO A 275 6.43 -9.75 13.66
C PRO A 275 5.07 -9.67 14.37
N PRO A 276 4.27 -10.78 14.41
CA PRO A 276 2.93 -10.78 15.00
C PRO A 276 2.88 -10.29 16.45
N ILE A 277 3.91 -10.55 17.24
CA ILE A 277 3.99 -10.14 18.65
C ILE A 277 3.96 -8.61 18.83
N ASP A 278 4.43 -7.87 17.83
CA ASP A 278 4.52 -6.40 17.85
C ASP A 278 3.31 -5.71 17.21
N LEU A 279 2.34 -6.46 16.66
CA LEU A 279 1.10 -5.92 16.07
C LEU A 279 0.10 -5.50 17.17
N GLN A 280 0.48 -4.50 17.98
CA GLN A 280 -0.37 -3.97 19.06
C GLN A 280 -1.65 -3.33 18.51
N GLY A 281 -2.83 -3.76 19.01
CA GLY A 281 -4.15 -3.29 18.52
C GLY A 281 -4.79 -4.21 17.49
N MET A 282 -4.14 -5.34 17.18
CA MET A 282 -4.76 -6.48 16.50
C MET A 282 -5.49 -7.36 17.53
N GLU A 283 -6.62 -7.95 17.17
CA GLU A 283 -7.35 -8.87 18.05
C GLU A 283 -6.51 -10.11 18.41
N THR A 284 -6.53 -10.53 19.67
CA THR A 284 -5.73 -11.65 20.20
C THR A 284 -5.91 -12.94 19.41
N ARG A 285 -7.15 -13.24 18.97
CA ARG A 285 -7.43 -14.45 18.17
C ARG A 285 -6.74 -14.44 16.81
N ILE A 286 -6.58 -13.27 16.17
CA ILE A 286 -5.86 -13.12 14.90
C ILE A 286 -4.36 -13.28 15.16
N LEU A 287 -3.84 -12.65 16.19
CA LEU A 287 -2.42 -12.78 16.58
C LEU A 287 -2.04 -14.23 16.84
N THR A 288 -2.87 -14.98 17.58
CA THR A 288 -2.64 -16.41 17.86
C THR A 288 -2.57 -17.22 16.55
N ARG A 289 -3.44 -16.92 15.58
CA ARG A 289 -3.39 -17.56 14.27
C ARG A 289 -2.15 -17.18 13.48
N MET A 290 -1.77 -15.90 13.49
CA MET A 290 -0.55 -15.43 12.82
C MET A 290 0.71 -16.07 13.41
N GLN A 291 0.74 -16.33 14.72
CA GLN A 291 1.86 -17.03 15.39
C GLN A 291 1.99 -18.49 14.96
N SER A 292 0.94 -19.12 14.44
CA SER A 292 1.00 -20.49 13.90
C SER A 292 1.45 -20.55 12.42
N ALA A 293 1.70 -19.40 11.81
CA ALA A 293 2.19 -19.33 10.42
C ALA A 293 3.65 -19.78 10.31
N MET A 294 4.04 -20.22 9.12
CA MET A 294 5.45 -20.29 8.75
C MET A 294 6.00 -18.87 8.65
N MET A 295 6.89 -18.52 9.57
CA MET A 295 7.45 -17.17 9.69
C MET A 295 8.64 -16.99 8.75
N LEU A 296 8.54 -16.06 7.81
CA LEU A 296 9.61 -15.71 6.87
C LEU A 296 10.14 -14.32 7.20
N HIS A 297 11.32 -14.26 7.77
CA HIS A 297 11.99 -12.99 8.05
C HIS A 297 12.85 -12.57 6.84
N ILE A 298 12.72 -11.32 6.44
CA ILE A 298 13.60 -10.69 5.45
C ILE A 298 14.36 -9.57 6.15
N ASP A 299 15.66 -9.73 6.25
CA ASP A 299 16.54 -8.73 6.83
C ASP A 299 16.84 -7.56 5.89
N ARG A 300 17.48 -6.54 6.43
CA ARG A 300 18.00 -5.43 5.64
C ARG A 300 19.02 -5.94 4.62
N PRO A 301 19.07 -5.35 3.41
CA PRO A 301 19.95 -5.80 2.35
C PRO A 301 21.42 -5.67 2.79
N ASP A 302 22.17 -6.74 2.66
CA ASP A 302 23.62 -6.74 2.84
C ASP A 302 24.32 -6.01 1.66
N LEU A 303 25.62 -5.80 1.78
CA LEU A 303 26.38 -5.04 0.77
C LEU A 303 26.33 -5.73 -0.61
N GLU A 304 26.39 -7.05 -0.64
CA GLU A 304 26.34 -7.82 -1.87
C GLU A 304 25.00 -7.65 -2.60
N LEU A 305 23.89 -7.72 -1.86
CA LEU A 305 22.56 -7.53 -2.41
C LEU A 305 22.38 -6.10 -2.93
N ARG A 306 22.86 -5.09 -2.19
CA ARG A 306 22.79 -3.68 -2.61
C ARG A 306 23.55 -3.45 -3.92
N ARG A 307 24.73 -4.03 -4.08
CA ARG A 307 25.50 -3.98 -5.33
C ARG A 307 24.75 -4.64 -6.49
N LYS A 308 24.24 -5.85 -6.30
CA LYS A 308 23.46 -6.58 -7.33
C LYS A 308 22.28 -5.76 -7.82
N ILE A 309 21.50 -5.17 -6.90
CA ILE A 309 20.34 -4.33 -7.24
C ILE A 309 20.77 -3.09 -8.02
N LEU A 310 21.82 -2.38 -7.58
CA LEU A 310 22.31 -1.20 -8.28
C LEU A 310 22.79 -1.54 -9.68
N MET A 311 23.59 -2.60 -9.84
CA MET A 311 24.10 -3.05 -11.14
C MET A 311 22.96 -3.38 -12.09
N SER A 312 21.91 -4.10 -11.64
CA SER A 312 20.74 -4.41 -12.44
C SER A 312 20.01 -3.15 -12.89
N ARG A 313 19.74 -2.22 -11.99
CA ARG A 313 19.02 -0.98 -12.32
C ARG A 313 19.80 -0.08 -13.29
N VAL A 314 21.12 -0.01 -13.13
CA VAL A 314 21.98 0.74 -14.05
C VAL A 314 22.01 0.06 -15.42
N ALA A 315 22.18 -1.26 -15.47
CA ALA A 315 22.21 -2.02 -16.72
C ALA A 315 20.88 -1.89 -17.50
N GLU A 316 19.74 -2.02 -16.83
CA GLU A 316 18.40 -1.83 -17.42
C GLU A 316 18.20 -0.43 -18.01
N SER A 317 18.85 0.58 -17.43
CA SER A 317 18.71 1.98 -17.87
C SER A 317 19.51 2.32 -19.14
N GLY A 318 20.50 1.50 -19.52
CA GLY A 318 21.44 1.80 -20.59
C GLY A 318 22.41 2.96 -20.30
N VAL A 319 22.41 3.52 -19.07
CA VAL A 319 23.31 4.59 -18.64
C VAL A 319 24.55 4.00 -18.01
N GLN A 320 25.71 4.59 -18.25
CA GLN A 320 26.96 4.22 -17.57
C GLN A 320 27.13 5.10 -16.33
N LEU A 321 27.11 4.49 -15.15
CA LEU A 321 27.56 5.11 -13.90
C LEU A 321 28.92 4.57 -13.52
N GLY A 322 29.84 5.44 -13.07
CA GLY A 322 31.16 5.03 -12.61
C GLY A 322 31.06 4.02 -11.44
N GLU A 323 31.97 3.07 -11.40
CA GLU A 323 32.01 2.02 -10.36
C GLU A 323 32.13 2.64 -8.96
N GLU A 324 32.92 3.72 -8.83
CA GLU A 324 33.05 4.49 -7.58
C GLU A 324 31.71 5.08 -7.07
N CYS A 325 30.84 5.52 -7.99
CA CYS A 325 29.52 6.03 -7.66
C CYS A 325 28.60 4.91 -7.15
N MET A 326 28.61 3.76 -7.82
CA MET A 326 27.83 2.60 -7.40
C MET A 326 28.28 2.05 -6.05
N GLU A 327 29.59 1.95 -5.83
CA GLU A 327 30.15 1.50 -4.56
C GLU A 327 29.80 2.47 -3.42
N PHE A 328 29.92 3.78 -3.67
CA PHE A 328 29.56 4.80 -2.68
C PHE A 328 28.09 4.70 -2.25
N ILE A 329 27.15 4.47 -3.20
CA ILE A 329 25.74 4.26 -2.88
C ILE A 329 25.57 2.98 -2.04
N ALA A 330 26.16 1.86 -2.49
CA ALA A 330 26.04 0.58 -1.83
C ALA A 330 26.57 0.58 -0.39
N GLU A 331 27.65 1.29 -0.11
CA GLU A 331 28.25 1.39 1.21
C GLU A 331 27.46 2.32 2.17
N ASN A 332 26.89 3.40 1.65
CA ASN A 332 26.29 4.44 2.47
C ASN A 332 24.77 4.31 2.65
N MET A 333 24.06 3.64 1.71
CA MET A 333 22.61 3.44 1.79
C MET A 333 22.30 2.03 2.33
N LYS A 334 22.23 1.91 3.66
CA LYS A 334 22.12 0.60 4.36
C LYS A 334 20.71 0.23 4.80
N SER A 335 19.75 1.13 4.66
CA SER A 335 18.44 1.02 5.30
C SER A 335 17.46 0.12 4.56
N ASN A 336 17.22 0.38 3.29
CA ASN A 336 16.24 -0.37 2.50
C ASN A 336 16.51 -0.26 0.98
N ILE A 337 15.87 -1.18 0.23
CA ILE A 337 16.02 -1.28 -1.23
C ILE A 337 15.37 -0.07 -1.94
N ARG A 338 14.24 0.43 -1.45
CA ARG A 338 13.54 1.57 -2.08
C ARG A 338 14.40 2.83 -2.16
N GLU A 339 15.19 3.08 -1.16
CA GLU A 339 16.10 4.23 -1.15
C GLU A 339 17.24 4.06 -2.14
N ILE A 340 17.82 2.86 -2.21
CA ILE A 340 18.87 2.52 -3.17
C ILE A 340 18.35 2.72 -4.60
N GLU A 341 17.15 2.19 -4.90
CA GLU A 341 16.48 2.37 -6.19
C GLU A 341 16.13 3.84 -6.47
N GLY A 342 15.72 4.58 -5.45
CA GLY A 342 15.44 6.01 -5.54
C GLY A 342 16.68 6.83 -5.91
N ALA A 343 17.82 6.57 -5.23
CA ALA A 343 19.08 7.21 -5.54
C ALA A 343 19.59 6.84 -6.94
N ALA A 344 19.55 5.55 -7.28
CA ALA A 344 19.91 5.07 -8.62
C ALA A 344 19.07 5.76 -9.71
N ARG A 345 17.74 5.81 -9.52
CA ARG A 345 16.81 6.50 -10.45
C ARG A 345 17.15 7.97 -10.61
N THR A 346 17.44 8.67 -9.51
CA THR A 346 17.83 10.09 -9.55
C THR A 346 19.11 10.29 -10.34
N LEU A 347 20.13 9.47 -10.11
CA LEU A 347 21.42 9.57 -10.82
C LEU A 347 21.28 9.17 -12.30
N ILE A 348 20.52 8.13 -12.62
CA ILE A 348 20.22 7.73 -14.00
C ILE A 348 19.48 8.87 -14.73
N THR A 349 18.52 9.51 -14.07
CA THR A 349 17.81 10.65 -14.63
C THR A 349 18.73 11.83 -14.86
N ARG A 350 19.60 12.17 -13.89
CA ARG A 350 20.62 13.22 -14.06
C ARG A 350 21.58 12.89 -15.20
N ALA A 351 22.09 11.67 -15.29
CA ALA A 351 22.98 11.24 -16.38
C ALA A 351 22.34 11.33 -17.77
N ARG A 352 21.01 11.12 -17.84
CA ARG A 352 20.27 11.12 -19.12
C ARG A 352 19.90 12.55 -19.59
N TYR A 353 19.64 13.47 -18.67
CA TYR A 353 19.11 14.80 -18.94
C TYR A 353 20.01 15.95 -18.55
N SER A 354 21.21 15.70 -18.01
CA SER A 354 22.21 16.73 -17.70
C SER A 354 23.35 16.68 -18.71
N ASP A 355 23.85 17.83 -19.11
CA ASP A 355 25.05 17.95 -20.00
C ASP A 355 26.35 17.60 -19.27
N ARG A 356 26.27 17.27 -17.98
CA ARG A 356 27.44 16.90 -17.17
C ARG A 356 27.41 15.42 -16.82
N PRO A 357 28.53 14.71 -16.89
CA PRO A 357 28.62 13.32 -16.43
C PRO A 357 28.34 13.28 -14.92
N VAL A 358 27.67 12.18 -14.48
CA VAL A 358 27.47 11.93 -13.05
C VAL A 358 28.80 11.53 -12.42
N ASP A 359 29.32 12.39 -11.59
CA ASP A 359 30.55 12.17 -10.82
C ASP A 359 30.26 11.78 -9.37
N LEU A 360 31.32 11.49 -8.62
CA LEU A 360 31.23 11.14 -7.20
C LEU A 360 30.69 12.29 -6.34
N ALA A 361 30.92 13.55 -6.75
CA ALA A 361 30.40 14.73 -6.02
C ALA A 361 28.88 14.80 -6.13
N THR A 362 28.35 14.65 -7.32
CA THR A 362 26.90 14.55 -7.58
C THR A 362 26.27 13.35 -6.84
N THR A 363 26.96 12.22 -6.81
CA THR A 363 26.50 11.03 -6.09
C THR A 363 26.43 11.29 -4.58
N ARG A 364 27.43 11.94 -4.00
CA ARG A 364 27.43 12.34 -2.58
C ARG A 364 26.28 13.27 -2.23
N GLU A 365 25.95 14.22 -3.10
CA GLU A 365 24.82 15.11 -2.91
C GLU A 365 23.48 14.32 -2.88
N VAL A 366 23.27 13.42 -3.84
CA VAL A 366 22.05 12.61 -3.93
C VAL A 366 21.91 11.66 -2.74
N VAL A 367 22.97 10.95 -2.38
CA VAL A 367 22.99 10.05 -1.21
C VAL A 367 22.81 10.87 0.08
N GLY A 368 23.49 12.01 0.22
CA GLY A 368 23.37 12.89 1.38
C GLY A 368 21.97 13.41 1.58
N SER A 369 21.28 13.81 0.52
CA SER A 369 19.88 14.26 0.60
C SER A 369 18.94 13.10 0.99
N SER A 370 19.12 11.91 0.45
CA SER A 370 18.31 10.71 0.75
C SER A 370 18.54 10.20 2.17
N VAL A 371 19.80 10.16 2.62
CA VAL A 371 20.16 9.75 3.99
C VAL A 371 19.75 10.78 5.04
N ASN A 372 19.77 12.07 4.70
CA ASN A 372 19.30 13.13 5.60
C ASN A 372 17.78 13.10 5.79
N ILE A 373 16.99 12.71 4.78
CA ILE A 373 15.54 12.49 4.93
C ILE A 373 15.27 11.38 5.97
N GLN A 374 16.08 10.33 6.02
CA GLN A 374 15.97 9.29 7.07
C GLN A 374 16.49 9.71 8.44
N ARG A 375 17.51 10.57 8.45
CA ARG A 375 17.94 11.20 9.73
C ARG A 375 16.86 12.09 10.32
N LEU A 376 15.91 12.57 9.51
CA LEU A 376 14.79 13.42 9.92
C LEU A 376 13.58 12.66 10.51
N GLU A 377 13.49 11.34 10.40
CA GLU A 377 12.54 10.57 11.24
C GLU A 377 13.06 10.50 12.68
N LEU A 378 12.84 11.59 13.40
CA LEU A 378 13.13 11.68 14.84
C LEU A 378 12.12 10.82 15.60
N THR A 379 12.52 9.57 15.90
CA THR A 379 11.71 8.70 16.77
C THR A 379 11.89 9.08 18.24
N PRO A 380 10.84 8.89 19.09
CA PRO A 380 10.96 9.15 20.52
C PRO A 380 12.14 8.43 21.21
N SER A 381 12.44 7.20 20.78
CA SER A 381 13.58 6.43 21.31
C SER A 381 14.93 7.08 20.94
N ARG A 382 15.08 7.54 19.71
CA ARG A 382 16.31 8.19 19.25
C ARG A 382 16.56 9.51 19.97
N ILE A 383 15.49 10.28 20.23
CA ILE A 383 15.60 11.53 21.04
C ILE A 383 16.02 11.18 22.47
N LEU A 384 15.43 10.14 23.07
CA LEU A 384 15.83 9.66 24.41
C LEU A 384 17.31 9.30 24.44
N ASP A 385 17.79 8.50 23.48
CA ASP A 385 19.20 8.05 23.42
C ASP A 385 20.17 9.21 23.20
N CYS A 386 19.82 10.21 22.39
CA CYS A 386 20.62 11.39 22.16
C CYS A 386 20.74 12.24 23.44
N VAL A 387 19.62 12.51 24.11
CA VAL A 387 19.63 13.23 25.40
C VAL A 387 20.45 12.47 26.44
N CYS A 388 20.33 11.15 26.50
CA CYS A 388 21.10 10.30 27.40
C CYS A 388 22.62 10.43 27.17
N ARG A 389 23.05 10.49 25.90
CA ARG A 389 24.49 10.70 25.57
C ARG A 389 24.99 12.07 26.00
N VAL A 390 24.26 13.14 25.66
CA VAL A 390 24.67 14.51 25.99
C VAL A 390 24.74 14.76 27.50
N TYR A 391 23.84 14.14 28.27
CA TYR A 391 23.84 14.24 29.75
C TYR A 391 24.65 13.14 30.42
N ALA A 392 25.28 12.23 29.68
CA ALA A 392 26.06 11.10 30.20
C ALA A 392 25.25 10.22 31.20
N ILE A 393 24.01 9.92 30.87
CA ILE A 393 23.04 9.17 31.71
C ILE A 393 22.54 7.95 30.95
N GLU A 394 22.34 6.83 31.63
CA GLU A 394 21.72 5.66 31.02
C GLU A 394 20.21 5.81 30.87
N ALA A 395 19.65 5.35 29.73
CA ALA A 395 18.22 5.42 29.45
C ALA A 395 17.35 4.73 30.54
N ALA A 396 17.87 3.67 31.16
CA ALA A 396 17.23 2.99 32.28
C ALA A 396 17.01 3.93 33.49
N GLN A 397 17.96 4.82 33.78
CA GLN A 397 17.87 5.76 34.91
C GLN A 397 16.79 6.84 34.69
N LEU A 398 16.54 7.26 33.45
CA LEU A 398 15.45 8.19 33.12
C LEU A 398 14.05 7.56 33.28
N LYS A 399 13.96 6.23 33.15
CA LYS A 399 12.69 5.47 33.30
C LYS A 399 12.35 5.17 34.77
N VAL A 400 13.32 5.26 35.69
CA VAL A 400 13.09 5.03 37.15
C VAL A 400 12.34 6.22 37.76
N SER A 401 11.47 5.94 38.74
CA SER A 401 10.73 6.99 39.49
C SER A 401 11.62 7.68 40.55
N SER A 402 12.67 8.35 40.09
CA SER A 402 13.57 9.14 40.95
C SER A 402 13.24 10.63 40.86
N ARG A 403 13.29 11.33 42.02
CA ARG A 403 13.12 12.78 42.13
C ARG A 403 14.48 13.55 42.19
N LYS A 404 15.60 12.87 41.97
CA LYS A 404 16.91 13.49 42.00
C LYS A 404 16.98 14.57 40.92
N ALA A 405 17.45 15.75 41.24
CA ALA A 405 17.53 16.92 40.35
C ALA A 405 18.34 16.60 39.07
N GLU A 406 19.40 15.80 39.19
CA GLU A 406 20.27 15.35 38.09
C GLU A 406 19.51 14.57 37.00
N LEU A 407 18.42 13.87 37.34
CA LEU A 407 17.61 13.12 36.42
C LEU A 407 16.31 13.83 35.98
N ALA A 408 15.91 14.86 36.74
CA ALA A 408 14.69 15.60 36.49
C ALA A 408 14.79 16.45 35.22
N LEU A 409 15.86 17.23 35.09
CA LEU A 409 16.08 18.11 33.93
C LEU A 409 16.25 17.34 32.61
N PRO A 410 17.15 16.33 32.50
CA PRO A 410 17.25 15.55 31.25
C PRO A 410 15.93 14.86 30.86
N ARG A 411 15.16 14.38 31.83
CA ARG A 411 13.85 13.77 31.58
C ARG A 411 12.85 14.80 30.99
N GLN A 412 12.82 16.03 31.53
CA GLN A 412 11.98 17.08 31.02
C GLN A 412 12.42 17.52 29.60
N VAL A 413 13.73 17.55 29.33
CA VAL A 413 14.28 17.80 27.99
C VAL A 413 13.83 16.72 27.00
N VAL A 414 13.85 15.44 27.38
CA VAL A 414 13.28 14.37 26.54
C VAL A 414 11.79 14.62 26.24
N MET A 415 10.99 14.94 27.28
CA MET A 415 9.57 15.22 27.11
C MET A 415 9.32 16.36 26.12
N TYR A 416 10.07 17.45 26.24
CA TYR A 416 10.01 18.62 25.38
C TYR A 416 10.42 18.29 23.93
N LEU A 417 11.58 17.70 23.72
CA LEU A 417 12.10 17.37 22.40
C LEU A 417 11.25 16.34 21.67
N VAL A 418 10.76 15.30 22.36
CA VAL A 418 9.85 14.32 21.76
C VAL A 418 8.54 14.99 21.35
N LYS A 419 8.00 15.89 22.20
CA LYS A 419 6.75 16.62 21.84
C LYS A 419 6.96 17.59 20.71
N LYS A 420 8.11 18.27 20.63
CA LYS A 420 8.45 19.26 19.60
C LYS A 420 8.72 18.62 18.23
N HIS A 421 9.41 17.48 18.19
CA HIS A 421 9.93 16.87 16.96
C HIS A 421 9.21 15.60 16.52
N THR A 422 8.18 15.15 17.25
CA THR A 422 7.38 13.98 16.88
C THR A 422 5.88 14.22 17.11
N ASP A 423 5.02 13.49 16.40
CA ASP A 423 3.56 13.52 16.59
C ASP A 423 3.09 12.71 17.81
N SER A 424 4.00 12.39 18.74
CA SER A 424 3.71 11.59 19.91
C SER A 424 2.70 12.25 20.84
N SER A 425 1.70 11.50 21.26
CA SER A 425 0.76 11.96 22.28
C SER A 425 1.43 11.99 23.67
N TYR A 426 0.94 12.83 24.58
CA TYR A 426 1.45 12.88 25.95
C TYR A 426 1.39 11.50 26.65
N LYS A 427 0.40 10.66 26.31
CA LYS A 427 0.31 9.27 26.80
C LYS A 427 1.43 8.39 26.27
N ALA A 428 1.81 8.55 24.99
CA ALA A 428 2.92 7.81 24.40
C ALA A 428 4.26 8.19 25.04
N ILE A 429 4.48 9.49 25.27
CA ILE A 429 5.69 9.99 25.97
C ILE A 429 5.74 9.48 27.42
N ALA A 430 4.59 9.44 28.10
CA ALA A 430 4.52 8.89 29.45
C ALA A 430 4.93 7.40 29.47
N LYS A 431 4.44 6.61 28.49
CA LYS A 431 4.81 5.20 28.34
C LYS A 431 6.32 5.03 28.06
N LEU A 432 6.91 5.86 27.20
CA LEU A 432 8.35 5.84 26.90
C LEU A 432 9.21 6.03 28.17
N LEU A 433 8.80 6.94 29.05
CA LEU A 433 9.50 7.29 30.28
C LEU A 433 8.99 6.52 31.52
N ASN A 434 8.18 5.49 31.33
CA ASN A 434 7.57 4.68 32.37
C ASN A 434 6.83 5.53 33.44
N ARG A 435 5.99 6.49 32.99
CA ARG A 435 5.19 7.36 33.85
C ARG A 435 3.71 6.97 33.76
N LYS A 436 3.04 6.99 34.92
CA LYS A 436 1.61 6.63 35.01
C LYS A 436 0.70 7.75 34.49
N ASP A 437 1.12 9.02 34.65
CA ASP A 437 0.27 10.17 34.39
C ASP A 437 0.84 11.07 33.28
N HIS A 438 0.00 11.35 32.29
CA HIS A 438 0.30 12.26 31.18
C HIS A 438 0.36 13.72 31.61
N THR A 439 -0.25 14.10 32.74
CA THR A 439 -0.18 15.47 33.29
C THR A 439 1.23 15.82 33.69
N THR A 440 2.01 14.84 34.20
CA THR A 440 3.44 15.02 34.49
C THR A 440 4.23 15.40 33.24
N ILE A 441 3.88 14.81 32.10
CA ILE A 441 4.56 15.12 30.81
C ILE A 441 4.21 16.54 30.37
N MET A 442 2.95 16.93 30.44
CA MET A 442 2.51 18.29 30.09
C MET A 442 3.21 19.35 30.93
N HIS A 443 3.33 19.13 32.27
CA HIS A 443 4.06 20.03 33.14
C HIS A 443 5.55 20.07 32.82
N GLY A 444 6.16 18.92 32.49
CA GLY A 444 7.56 18.84 32.12
C GLY A 444 7.86 19.61 30.84
N VAL A 445 7.00 19.52 29.81
CA VAL A 445 7.12 20.28 28.56
C VAL A 445 7.04 21.78 28.82
N LYS A 446 6.00 22.24 29.50
CA LYS A 446 5.81 23.67 29.84
C LYS A 446 6.93 24.22 30.71
N SER A 447 7.47 23.41 31.63
CA SER A 447 8.61 23.82 32.48
C SER A 447 9.85 24.08 31.63
N ILE A 448 10.15 23.24 30.63
CA ILE A 448 11.30 23.48 29.75
C ILE A 448 11.05 24.67 28.82
N GLU A 449 9.84 24.83 28.26
CA GLU A 449 9.50 26.00 27.43
C GLU A 449 9.77 27.30 28.16
N GLY A 450 9.28 27.46 29.39
CA GLY A 450 9.53 28.67 30.18
C GLY A 450 11.00 28.87 30.57
N ARG A 451 11.74 27.79 30.88
CA ARG A 451 13.16 27.87 31.22
C ARG A 451 14.05 28.21 30.02
N LEU A 452 13.69 27.76 28.82
CA LEU A 452 14.44 28.12 27.59
C LEU A 452 14.38 29.62 27.26
N GLU A 453 13.37 30.35 27.73
CA GLU A 453 13.30 31.80 27.57
C GLU A 453 14.33 32.53 28.47
N ILE A 454 14.60 31.97 29.66
CA ILE A 454 15.37 32.63 30.69
C ILE A 454 16.81 32.11 30.77
N GLU A 455 17.02 30.78 30.66
CA GLU A 455 18.30 30.10 30.92
C GLU A 455 19.12 29.93 29.62
N ALA A 456 20.17 30.74 29.44
CA ALA A 456 21.01 30.67 28.24
C ALA A 456 21.78 29.35 28.12
N GLU A 457 22.25 28.77 29.24
CA GLU A 457 22.99 27.50 29.25
C GLU A 457 22.09 26.32 28.84
N LEU A 458 20.83 26.26 29.33
CA LEU A 458 19.88 25.25 28.93
C LEU A 458 19.54 25.37 27.44
N ARG A 459 19.38 26.61 26.95
CA ARG A 459 19.12 26.88 25.55
C ARG A 459 20.22 26.35 24.63
N GLU A 460 21.48 26.61 25.01
CA GLU A 460 22.62 26.14 24.23
C GLU A 460 22.74 24.61 24.25
N ARG A 461 22.50 23.98 25.40
CA ARG A 461 22.51 22.53 25.51
C ARG A 461 21.36 21.84 24.69
N VAL A 462 20.18 22.45 24.67
CA VAL A 462 19.08 21.95 23.82
C VAL A 462 19.41 22.16 22.36
N ARG A 463 20.01 23.27 21.94
CA ARG A 463 20.51 23.48 20.58
C ARG A 463 21.55 22.45 20.15
N GLN A 464 22.50 22.14 21.03
CA GLN A 464 23.49 21.09 20.77
C GLN A 464 22.85 19.74 20.53
N ILE A 465 21.82 19.37 21.35
CA ILE A 465 21.07 18.13 21.18
C ILE A 465 20.29 18.15 19.85
N GLU A 466 19.64 19.26 19.53
CA GLU A 466 18.91 19.43 18.28
C GLU A 466 19.85 19.36 17.06
N ALA A 467 21.02 19.97 17.11
CA ALA A 467 22.02 19.87 16.05
C ALA A 467 22.51 18.43 15.86
N GLU A 468 22.78 17.69 16.96
CA GLU A 468 23.15 16.27 16.90
C GLU A 468 21.99 15.37 16.34
N LEU A 469 20.73 15.67 16.72
CA LEU A 469 19.55 14.97 16.23
C LEU A 469 19.31 15.21 14.75
N LEU A 470 19.52 16.43 14.28
CA LEU A 470 19.29 16.88 12.90
C LEU A 470 20.53 16.65 12.00
N GLY A 471 21.68 16.25 12.60
CA GLY A 471 22.91 15.96 11.85
C GLY A 471 23.61 17.22 11.30
N GLN A 472 23.42 18.36 11.97
CA GLN A 472 24.09 19.63 11.68
C GLN A 472 25.40 19.75 12.43
#